data_8a29ea95b7092cd7cae1cdd2a556cf6c
#
_entry.id   8a29ea95b7092cd7cae1cdd2a556cf6c
#
_cell.length_a   1.000
_cell.length_b   1.000
_cell.length_c   1.000
_cell.angle_alpha   90.00
_cell.angle_beta   90.00
_cell.angle_gamma   90.00
#
_symmetry.space_group_name_H-M   'P 1'
#
loop_
_entity.id
_entity.type
_entity.pdbx_description
1 polymer ?
#
loop_
_entity_poly.entity_id
_entity_poly.type
_entity_poly.pdbx_seq_one_letter_code
_entity_poly.pdbx_strand_id
1 'polypeptide(L)'
;MKPESSVIFFPCKDIEETKAYYTEVLGLPIYKDLGATVWFDCGYGYLAFVNYGPDRALATGQCISFNLPSTEDVDRMYEKIQALPVIGLKGAPQKHPRFPVYSFFFSDPNGYTLEYQKPLD
;
A
#
# COMPACT_ATOMS: atom_id res chain seq x y z
N MET A 1 -4.95 -9.64 26.31
CA MET A 1 -6.19 -9.58 25.53
C MET A 1 -5.85 -9.37 24.06
N LYS A 2 -6.49 -10.12 23.17
CA LYS A 2 -6.30 -9.96 21.73
C LYS A 2 -7.17 -8.78 21.24
N PRO A 3 -6.61 -7.79 20.53
CA PRO A 3 -7.41 -6.73 19.93
C PRO A 3 -8.40 -7.29 18.89
N GLU A 4 -9.48 -6.58 18.67
CA GLU A 4 -10.46 -6.92 17.64
C GLU A 4 -9.89 -6.70 16.24
N SER A 5 -9.16 -5.61 16.07
CA SER A 5 -8.52 -5.26 14.81
C SER A 5 -7.39 -4.27 15.07
N SER A 6 -6.70 -3.87 14.01
CA SER A 6 -5.68 -2.84 14.13
C SER A 6 -5.78 -1.85 12.97
N VAL A 7 -5.28 -0.66 13.19
CA VAL A 7 -5.15 0.36 12.16
C VAL A 7 -3.76 0.99 12.27
N ILE A 8 -3.13 1.18 11.13
CA ILE A 8 -1.84 1.86 11.06
C ILE A 8 -2.06 3.19 10.36
N PHE A 9 -1.66 4.28 11.01
CA PHE A 9 -1.82 5.64 10.49
C PHE A 9 -0.54 6.15 9.88
N PHE A 10 -0.64 6.69 8.66
CA PHE A 10 0.47 7.38 8.00
C PHE A 10 0.07 8.82 7.68
N PRO A 11 0.98 9.79 7.91
CA PRO A 11 0.77 11.14 7.39
C PRO A 11 0.73 11.12 5.86
N CYS A 12 -0.06 12.00 5.26
CA CYS A 12 -0.08 12.16 3.80
C CYS A 12 0.07 13.63 3.42
N LYS A 13 0.53 13.88 2.20
CA LYS A 13 0.69 15.23 1.66
C LYS A 13 -0.66 15.83 1.28
N ASP A 14 -1.47 15.04 0.59
CA ASP A 14 -2.75 15.45 0.05
C ASP A 14 -3.72 14.30 0.23
N ILE A 15 -4.74 14.48 1.08
CA ILE A 15 -5.65 13.40 1.42
C ILE A 15 -6.52 12.98 0.23
N GLU A 16 -6.94 13.93 -0.62
CA GLU A 16 -7.77 13.60 -1.77
C GLU A 16 -6.99 12.84 -2.84
N GLU A 17 -5.74 13.22 -3.10
CA GLU A 17 -4.87 12.50 -4.02
C GLU A 17 -4.57 11.10 -3.51
N THR A 18 -4.28 10.98 -2.21
CA THR A 18 -4.00 9.69 -1.56
C THR A 18 -5.22 8.79 -1.64
N LYS A 19 -6.39 9.32 -1.31
CA LYS A 19 -7.65 8.58 -1.38
C LYS A 19 -7.93 8.07 -2.78
N ALA A 20 -7.78 8.92 -3.79
CA ALA A 20 -8.00 8.54 -5.19
C ALA A 20 -7.04 7.43 -5.62
N TYR A 21 -5.77 7.52 -5.24
CA TYR A 21 -4.78 6.52 -5.58
C TYR A 21 -5.14 5.15 -4.99
N TYR A 22 -5.42 5.08 -3.71
CA TYR A 22 -5.69 3.81 -3.04
C TYR A 22 -7.02 3.20 -3.46
N THR A 23 -8.01 4.00 -3.87
CA THR A 23 -9.28 3.49 -4.38
C THR A 23 -9.23 3.15 -5.87
N GLU A 24 -8.75 4.07 -6.70
CA GLU A 24 -8.83 3.95 -8.15
C GLU A 24 -7.69 3.12 -8.74
N VAL A 25 -6.47 3.27 -8.21
CA VAL A 25 -5.32 2.52 -8.70
C VAL A 25 -5.21 1.16 -8.03
N LEU A 26 -5.26 1.11 -6.69
CA LEU A 26 -5.08 -0.14 -5.95
C LEU A 26 -6.39 -0.88 -5.69
N GLY A 27 -7.52 -0.21 -5.78
CA GLY A 27 -8.83 -0.85 -5.62
C GLY A 27 -9.15 -1.26 -4.18
N LEU A 28 -8.56 -0.61 -3.18
CA LEU A 28 -8.86 -0.93 -1.78
C LEU A 28 -10.23 -0.34 -1.37
N PRO A 29 -11.06 -1.12 -0.68
CA PRO A 29 -12.33 -0.60 -0.16
C PRO A 29 -12.09 0.43 0.93
N ILE A 30 -12.87 1.51 0.92
CA ILE A 30 -12.87 2.49 2.00
C ILE A 30 -13.68 1.92 3.16
N TYR A 31 -13.09 1.88 4.34
CA TYR A 31 -13.78 1.50 5.57
C TYR A 31 -14.42 2.72 6.24
N LYS A 32 -13.66 3.83 6.35
CA LYS A 32 -14.14 5.11 6.88
C LYS A 32 -13.55 6.27 6.11
N ASP A 33 -14.35 7.28 5.86
CA ASP A 33 -13.89 8.56 5.32
C ASP A 33 -14.38 9.65 6.27
N LEU A 34 -13.46 10.23 7.04
CA LEU A 34 -13.75 11.28 8.02
C LEU A 34 -13.23 12.65 7.57
N GLY A 35 -12.91 12.80 6.28
CA GLY A 35 -12.40 14.05 5.72
C GLY A 35 -10.88 14.16 5.87
N ALA A 36 -10.41 14.47 7.07
CA ALA A 36 -8.97 14.58 7.33
C ALA A 36 -8.27 13.23 7.46
N THR A 37 -9.01 12.15 7.56
CA THR A 37 -8.47 10.79 7.58
C THR A 37 -9.36 9.85 6.78
N VAL A 38 -8.73 8.94 6.04
CA VAL A 38 -9.42 7.89 5.29
C VAL A 38 -8.79 6.55 5.68
N TRP A 39 -9.63 5.58 6.01
CA TRP A 39 -9.23 4.23 6.41
C TRP A 39 -9.60 3.27 5.30
N PHE A 40 -8.67 2.42 4.91
CA PHE A 40 -8.88 1.38 3.90
C PHE A 40 -8.88 0.00 4.55
N ASP A 41 -9.75 -0.87 4.07
CA ASP A 41 -9.81 -2.27 4.50
C ASP A 41 -8.73 -3.04 3.73
N CYS A 42 -7.77 -3.61 4.45
CA CYS A 42 -6.68 -4.39 3.88
C CYS A 42 -6.80 -5.89 4.21
N GLY A 43 -7.98 -6.33 4.62
CA GLY A 43 -8.22 -7.72 5.00
C GLY A 43 -8.21 -7.91 6.51
N TYR A 44 -7.06 -8.17 7.11
CA TYR A 44 -6.96 -8.41 8.56
C TYR A 44 -6.73 -7.15 9.38
N GLY A 45 -6.71 -5.98 8.76
CA GLY A 45 -6.52 -4.73 9.45
C GLY A 45 -6.81 -3.56 8.53
N TYR A 46 -6.52 -2.36 9.04
CA TYR A 46 -6.79 -1.14 8.30
C TYR A 46 -5.53 -0.35 8.09
N LEU A 47 -5.47 0.27 6.91
CA LEU A 47 -4.43 1.22 6.55
C LEU A 47 -5.09 2.58 6.47
N ALA A 48 -4.60 3.56 7.22
CA ALA A 48 -5.20 4.89 7.25
C ALA A 48 -4.19 5.96 6.92
N PHE A 49 -4.66 6.98 6.22
CA PHE A 49 -3.87 8.17 5.92
C PHE A 49 -4.52 9.36 6.58
N VAL A 50 -3.69 10.28 7.08
CA VAL A 50 -4.17 11.43 7.85
C VAL A 50 -3.48 12.69 7.36
N ASN A 51 -4.29 13.72 7.14
CA ASN A 51 -3.79 15.06 6.93
C ASN A 51 -3.59 15.71 8.31
N TYR A 52 -2.37 15.63 8.83
CA TYR A 52 -2.02 16.21 10.13
C TYR A 52 -1.68 17.71 10.03
N GLY A 53 -1.73 18.27 8.82
CA GLY A 53 -1.31 19.66 8.58
C GLY A 53 0.07 19.75 7.95
N PRO A 54 0.48 20.96 7.52
CA PRO A 54 1.70 21.13 6.69
C PRO A 54 3.00 20.86 7.43
N ASP A 55 3.00 20.93 8.76
CA ASP A 55 4.23 20.80 9.56
C ASP A 55 4.54 19.35 9.93
N ARG A 56 3.65 18.41 9.62
CA ARG A 56 3.88 17.00 9.95
C ARG A 56 4.75 16.34 8.91
N ALA A 57 5.89 15.79 9.36
CA ALA A 57 6.78 15.02 8.49
C ALA A 57 6.12 13.72 8.04
N LEU A 58 6.42 13.30 6.81
CA LEU A 58 6.02 12.00 6.31
C LEU A 58 6.85 10.90 6.98
N ALA A 59 6.31 9.68 7.03
CA ALA A 59 7.04 8.54 7.55
C ALA A 59 8.18 8.14 6.60
N THR A 60 9.26 7.60 7.15
CA THR A 60 10.42 7.13 6.37
C THR A 60 10.79 5.72 6.79
N GLY A 61 11.49 5.00 5.91
CA GLY A 61 11.99 3.68 6.22
C GLY A 61 10.92 2.60 6.32
N GLN A 62 9.73 2.87 5.79
CA GLN A 62 8.59 1.95 5.87
C GLN A 62 8.37 1.21 4.54
N CYS A 63 7.66 0.11 4.61
CA CYS A 63 7.14 -0.60 3.46
C CYS A 63 5.74 -1.11 3.78
N ILE A 64 4.79 -0.81 2.91
CA ILE A 64 3.43 -1.33 3.03
C ILE A 64 3.32 -2.50 2.05
N SER A 65 3.22 -3.71 2.59
CA SER A 65 3.17 -4.93 1.79
C SER A 65 1.76 -5.51 1.77
N PHE A 66 1.29 -5.84 0.57
CA PHE A 66 0.01 -6.50 0.39
C PHE A 66 0.26 -7.95 0.00
N ASN A 67 -0.27 -8.88 0.78
CA ASN A 67 -0.13 -10.31 0.52
C ASN A 67 -1.17 -10.77 -0.50
N LEU A 68 -0.73 -11.48 -1.51
CA LEU A 68 -1.59 -12.07 -2.52
C LEU A 68 -1.60 -13.59 -2.39
N PRO A 69 -2.67 -14.25 -2.87
CA PRO A 69 -2.82 -15.70 -2.69
C PRO A 69 -1.80 -16.55 -3.44
N SER A 70 -1.24 -16.05 -4.54
CA SER A 70 -0.33 -16.83 -5.38
C SER A 70 0.71 -15.95 -6.07
N THR A 71 1.78 -16.57 -6.58
CA THR A 71 2.77 -15.88 -7.42
C THR A 71 2.15 -15.41 -8.73
N GLU A 72 1.19 -16.14 -9.26
CA GLU A 72 0.47 -15.75 -10.48
C GLU A 72 -0.31 -14.45 -10.25
N ASP A 73 -0.88 -14.27 -9.06
CA ASP A 73 -1.59 -13.03 -8.73
C ASP A 73 -0.63 -11.86 -8.61
N VAL A 74 0.59 -12.10 -8.11
CA VAL A 74 1.63 -11.06 -8.08
C VAL A 74 1.95 -10.62 -9.51
N ASP A 75 2.12 -11.55 -10.43
CA ASP A 75 2.40 -11.26 -11.84
C ASP A 75 1.24 -10.49 -12.48
N ARG A 76 0.00 -10.88 -12.22
CA ARG A 76 -1.18 -10.18 -12.74
C ARG A 76 -1.27 -8.77 -12.21
N MET A 77 -0.96 -8.57 -10.92
CA MET A 77 -0.99 -7.24 -10.34
C MET A 77 0.12 -6.37 -10.93
N TYR A 78 1.29 -6.95 -11.19
CA TYR A 78 2.37 -6.22 -11.85
C TYR A 78 1.95 -5.74 -13.25
N GLU A 79 1.34 -6.60 -14.06
CA GLU A 79 0.85 -6.22 -15.38
C GLU A 79 -0.17 -5.09 -15.32
N LYS A 80 -1.08 -5.17 -14.34
CA LYS A 80 -2.08 -4.13 -14.12
C LYS A 80 -1.43 -2.81 -13.71
N ILE A 81 -0.51 -2.85 -12.75
CA ILE A 81 0.13 -1.66 -12.19
C ILE A 81 1.04 -0.99 -13.23
N GLN A 82 1.79 -1.75 -14.03
CA GLN A 82 2.67 -1.15 -15.04
C GLN A 82 1.90 -0.42 -16.14
N ALA A 83 0.64 -0.74 -16.34
CA ALA A 83 -0.22 -0.04 -17.30
C ALA A 83 -0.85 1.24 -16.75
N LEU A 84 -0.66 1.53 -15.47
CA LEU A 84 -1.23 2.68 -14.77
C LEU A 84 -0.15 3.73 -14.50
N PRO A 85 -0.55 5.00 -14.24
CA PRO A 85 0.43 6.05 -13.94
C PRO A 85 0.96 5.97 -12.51
N VAL A 86 1.60 4.86 -12.17
CA VAL A 86 2.27 4.69 -10.88
C VAL A 86 3.69 5.21 -10.97
N ILE A 87 4.24 5.63 -9.83
CA ILE A 87 5.61 6.11 -9.72
C ILE A 87 6.47 5.06 -9.01
N GLY A 88 7.77 5.09 -9.33
CA GLY A 88 8.74 4.28 -8.61
C GLY A 88 8.61 2.78 -8.82
N LEU A 89 8.01 2.34 -9.94
CA LEU A 89 7.96 0.91 -10.24
C LEU A 89 9.38 0.38 -10.43
N LYS A 90 9.76 -0.61 -9.62
CA LYS A 90 11.15 -1.10 -9.53
C LYS A 90 11.26 -2.54 -10.02
N GLY A 91 11.31 -2.69 -11.35
CA GLY A 91 11.52 -3.99 -11.97
C GLY A 91 10.31 -4.92 -11.90
N ALA A 92 10.45 -6.05 -12.58
CA ALA A 92 9.44 -7.09 -12.61
C ALA A 92 9.46 -7.92 -11.32
N PRO A 93 8.37 -8.66 -11.04
CA PRO A 93 8.35 -9.55 -9.88
C PRO A 93 9.51 -10.53 -9.90
N GLN A 94 10.09 -10.76 -8.73
CA GLN A 94 11.18 -11.71 -8.57
C GLN A 94 11.22 -12.23 -7.14
N LYS A 95 11.89 -13.37 -6.96
CA LYS A 95 12.17 -13.88 -5.63
C LYS A 95 13.15 -12.93 -4.93
N HIS A 96 12.83 -12.54 -3.71
CA HIS A 96 13.70 -11.66 -2.92
C HIS A 96 15.04 -12.37 -2.65
N PRO A 97 16.19 -11.66 -2.76
CA PRO A 97 17.48 -12.28 -2.55
C PRO A 97 17.75 -12.72 -1.11
N ARG A 98 17.05 -12.17 -0.13
CA ARG A 98 17.26 -12.44 1.29
C ARG A 98 16.09 -13.14 1.97
N PHE A 99 14.86 -12.86 1.56
CA PHE A 99 13.66 -13.33 2.23
C PHE A 99 12.85 -14.26 1.33
N PRO A 100 12.10 -15.23 1.89
CA PRO A 100 11.33 -16.17 1.08
C PRO A 100 10.02 -15.55 0.61
N VAL A 101 10.10 -14.57 -0.27
CA VAL A 101 8.95 -13.92 -0.87
C VAL A 101 9.18 -13.69 -2.36
N TYR A 102 8.09 -13.72 -3.12
CA TYR A 102 8.06 -13.32 -4.53
C TYR A 102 7.29 -12.02 -4.61
N SER A 103 7.88 -10.95 -5.14
CA SER A 103 7.33 -9.62 -5.01
C SER A 103 7.82 -8.61 -6.03
N PHE A 104 7.15 -7.47 -6.09
CA PHE A 104 7.64 -6.28 -6.76
C PHE A 104 7.29 -5.04 -5.95
N PHE A 105 8.02 -3.95 -6.18
CA PHE A 105 7.92 -2.71 -5.42
C PHE A 105 7.57 -1.53 -6.30
N PHE A 106 6.85 -0.58 -5.73
CA PHE A 106 6.51 0.70 -6.37
C PHE A 106 6.26 1.75 -5.28
N SER A 107 5.88 2.96 -5.68
CA SER A 107 5.65 4.05 -4.72
C SER A 107 4.24 4.61 -4.86
N ASP A 108 3.73 5.19 -3.78
CA ASP A 108 2.47 5.94 -3.78
C ASP A 108 2.74 7.45 -3.96
N PRO A 109 1.69 8.30 -4.06
CA PRO A 109 1.87 9.74 -4.24
C PRO A 109 2.64 10.45 -3.12
N ASN A 110 2.71 9.87 -1.94
CA ASN A 110 3.46 10.42 -0.80
C ASN A 110 4.95 10.03 -0.87
N GLY A 111 5.30 9.10 -1.74
CA GLY A 111 6.62 8.50 -1.78
C GLY A 111 6.79 7.29 -0.88
N TYR A 112 5.70 6.77 -0.32
CA TYR A 112 5.75 5.56 0.48
C TYR A 112 6.02 4.34 -0.40
N THR A 113 6.89 3.45 0.09
CA THR A 113 7.20 2.20 -0.59
C THR A 113 6.05 1.21 -0.41
N LEU A 114 5.58 0.68 -1.52
CA LEU A 114 4.53 -0.34 -1.57
C LEU A 114 5.08 -1.61 -2.19
N GLU A 115 4.52 -2.74 -1.79
CA GLU A 115 4.90 -4.05 -2.28
C GLU A 115 3.68 -4.94 -2.42
N TYR A 116 3.59 -5.65 -3.55
CA TYR A 116 2.71 -6.82 -3.65
C TYR A 116 3.58 -8.05 -3.55
N GLN A 117 3.22 -8.98 -2.68
CA GLN A 117 4.04 -10.15 -2.41
C GLN A 117 3.24 -11.43 -2.19
N LYS A 118 3.92 -12.55 -2.41
CA LYS A 118 3.47 -13.88 -1.98
C LYS A 118 4.61 -14.48 -1.17
N PRO A 119 4.41 -14.70 0.14
CA PRO A 119 5.37 -15.47 0.93
C PRO A 119 5.51 -16.89 0.40
N LEU A 120 6.74 -17.40 0.35
CA LEU A 120 7.08 -18.71 -0.21
C LEU A 120 7.36 -19.79 0.86
N ASP A 121 7.25 -19.43 2.12
CA ASP A 121 7.44 -20.34 3.24
C ASP A 121 6.26 -21.25 3.50
#